data_f70d78e3cfce1618809e61a6db7f68fe
#
_entry.id   f70d78e3cfce1618809e61a6db7f68fe
#
_cell.length_a   1.000
_cell.length_b   1.000
_cell.length_c   1.000
_cell.angle_alpha   90.00
_cell.angle_beta   90.00
_cell.angle_gamma   90.00
#
_symmetry.space_group_name_H-M   'P 1'
#
loop_
_entity.id
_entity.type
_entity.pdbx_description
1 polymer ?
#
loop_
_entity_poly.entity_id
_entity_poly.type
_entity_poly.pdbx_seq_one_letter_code
_entity_poly.pdbx_strand_id
1 'polypeptide(L)'
;MTTSVRAHSTTLGQGAWRAAGSLALFGALLLAVLQAPVAAAASASVQLEDLTSFELRARIADGATTALLPIGGTEQNGPHMALGKHNVRAHLLAVRVAQQLGDAIVAPVLAYVPEGSITPPTQHMRWAGTLSIPEPAFESLLAGAARSLRAHGFCHIVLLGDHGGYRASLDRVAATVNREWAALFNCRVHSLPEYYRAAASGYAQVLKSQGYTAAEIGTHAGLADTALTLALDPALVRADRLAQAASAQHPDNGVAGDPARATAELGRAGVELIVKATVAAVRAATQPAPRAAR
;
A
#
# COMPACT_ATOMS: atom_id res chain seq x y z
N MET A 1 8.76 -2.41 -80.49
CA MET A 1 8.77 -3.75 -81.14
C MET A 1 7.68 -4.51 -80.44
N THR A 2 6.41 -4.43 -80.94
CA THR A 2 5.85 -5.34 -81.92
C THR A 2 5.89 -6.79 -81.43
N THR A 3 4.82 -7.55 -81.18
CA THR A 3 3.58 -7.82 -81.89
C THR A 3 2.71 -8.71 -81.01
N SER A 4 1.38 -8.52 -80.76
CA SER A 4 0.27 -8.92 -81.61
C SER A 4 0.21 -10.47 -81.82
N VAL A 5 -0.86 -11.22 -81.51
CA VAL A 5 -2.15 -11.33 -82.13
C VAL A 5 -2.94 -12.60 -81.70
N ARG A 6 -4.27 -12.45 -81.52
CA ARG A 6 -5.42 -13.34 -81.85
C ARG A 6 -5.64 -14.64 -81.10
N ALA A 7 -6.76 -14.82 -80.41
CA ALA A 7 -8.21 -15.03 -80.82
C ALA A 7 -8.49 -16.33 -81.60
N HIS A 8 -9.38 -17.14 -81.05
CA HIS A 8 -10.48 -17.85 -81.69
C HIS A 8 -11.29 -18.59 -80.62
N SER A 9 -12.41 -18.32 -80.31
CA SER A 9 -13.82 -18.60 -80.58
C SER A 9 -14.13 -20.04 -81.05
N THR A 10 -15.04 -20.68 -80.33
CA THR A 10 -16.25 -21.41 -80.79
C THR A 10 -16.85 -22.17 -79.61
N THR A 11 -17.99 -21.86 -79.14
CA THR A 11 -19.39 -22.18 -79.39
C THR A 11 -19.87 -23.56 -78.91
N LEU A 12 -20.98 -23.47 -78.17
CA LEU A 12 -22.17 -24.34 -78.10
C LEU A 12 -22.13 -25.64 -77.33
N GLY A 13 -23.01 -25.73 -76.37
CA GLY A 13 -23.51 -26.97 -75.76
C GLY A 13 -24.50 -26.69 -74.66
N GLN A 14 -25.77 -26.49 -75.01
CA GLN A 14 -26.92 -26.42 -74.11
C GLN A 14 -27.16 -27.78 -73.44
N GLY A 15 -27.49 -27.82 -72.18
CA GLY A 15 -27.95 -29.00 -71.49
C GLY A 15 -28.50 -28.68 -70.11
N ALA A 16 -29.81 -28.44 -70.07
CA ALA A 16 -30.57 -28.29 -68.84
C ALA A 16 -30.51 -29.57 -67.99
N TRP A 17 -30.42 -29.40 -66.66
CA TRP A 17 -31.18 -30.18 -65.69
C TRP A 17 -31.33 -29.45 -64.37
N ARG A 18 -32.52 -29.48 -63.89
CA ARG A 18 -33.25 -28.85 -62.81
C ARG A 18 -32.70 -29.12 -61.39
N ALA A 19 -32.88 -28.12 -60.59
CA ALA A 19 -33.41 -28.08 -59.24
C ALA A 19 -33.01 -29.22 -58.26
N ALA A 20 -32.28 -28.88 -57.22
CA ALA A 20 -32.56 -29.25 -55.81
C ALA A 20 -31.41 -28.68 -54.94
N GLY A 21 -31.73 -27.92 -53.87
CA GLY A 21 -30.76 -27.69 -52.84
C GLY A 21 -30.63 -26.24 -52.30
N SER A 22 -31.72 -25.53 -52.20
CA SER A 22 -31.75 -24.27 -51.39
C SER A 22 -32.26 -24.62 -50.00
N LEU A 23 -31.40 -25.08 -49.08
CA LEU A 23 -31.75 -25.21 -47.64
C LEU A 23 -30.54 -25.51 -46.75
N ALA A 24 -29.36 -24.98 -47.05
CA ALA A 24 -28.19 -25.22 -46.17
C ALA A 24 -27.31 -23.96 -45.94
N LEU A 25 -27.85 -22.76 -46.02
CA LEU A 25 -27.06 -21.52 -45.83
C LEU A 25 -27.63 -20.55 -44.78
N PHE A 26 -28.61 -20.98 -43.97
CA PHE A 26 -29.16 -20.15 -42.87
C PHE A 26 -28.80 -20.62 -41.45
N GLY A 27 -28.00 -21.66 -41.31
CA GLY A 27 -27.62 -22.21 -40.00
C GLY A 27 -26.27 -21.74 -39.43
N ALA A 28 -25.45 -21.02 -40.20
CA ALA A 28 -24.08 -20.72 -39.79
C ALA A 28 -23.88 -19.27 -39.31
N LEU A 29 -24.91 -18.42 -39.26
CA LEU A 29 -24.77 -17.02 -38.88
C LEU A 29 -25.32 -16.66 -37.50
N LEU A 30 -25.74 -17.62 -36.70
CA LEU A 30 -26.32 -17.37 -35.37
C LEU A 30 -25.47 -17.87 -34.18
N LEU A 31 -24.25 -18.36 -34.39
CA LEU A 31 -23.38 -18.82 -33.30
C LEU A 31 -22.09 -18.00 -33.10
N ALA A 32 -21.96 -16.85 -33.75
CA ALA A 32 -20.76 -16.02 -33.65
C ALA A 32 -20.92 -14.73 -32.78
N VAL A 33 -21.97 -14.62 -31.99
CA VAL A 33 -22.28 -13.37 -31.25
C VAL A 33 -22.19 -13.54 -29.72
N LEU A 34 -21.60 -14.57 -29.17
CA LEU A 34 -21.53 -14.71 -27.69
C LEU A 34 -20.18 -15.19 -27.17
N GLN A 35 -19.10 -14.66 -27.71
CA GLN A 35 -17.79 -14.67 -27.02
C GLN A 35 -17.16 -13.29 -27.10
N ALA A 36 -17.84 -12.30 -26.54
CA ALA A 36 -17.10 -11.16 -26.02
C ALA A 36 -16.20 -11.72 -24.90
N PRO A 37 -14.87 -11.54 -24.96
CA PRO A 37 -14.05 -11.85 -23.80
C PRO A 37 -14.63 -10.99 -22.67
N VAL A 38 -15.13 -11.63 -21.63
CA VAL A 38 -15.25 -10.99 -20.33
C VAL A 38 -13.81 -10.61 -20.00
N ALA A 39 -13.44 -9.37 -20.36
CA ALA A 39 -12.23 -8.77 -19.84
C ALA A 39 -12.41 -8.89 -18.33
N ALA A 40 -11.65 -9.78 -17.71
CA ALA A 40 -11.54 -9.83 -16.27
C ALA A 40 -11.24 -8.38 -15.88
N ALA A 41 -12.20 -7.71 -15.26
CA ALA A 41 -12.02 -6.37 -14.78
C ALA A 41 -10.78 -6.45 -13.89
N ALA A 42 -9.65 -5.93 -14.37
CA ALA A 42 -8.46 -5.81 -13.58
C ALA A 42 -8.91 -5.12 -12.30
N SER A 43 -8.73 -5.77 -11.15
CA SER A 43 -9.15 -5.22 -9.87
C SER A 43 -8.59 -3.80 -9.81
N ALA A 44 -9.47 -2.81 -9.81
CA ALA A 44 -9.05 -1.41 -9.88
C ALA A 44 -8.08 -1.14 -8.75
N SER A 45 -6.94 -0.48 -9.05
CA SER A 45 -5.91 -0.19 -8.07
C SER A 45 -6.50 0.46 -6.81
N VAL A 46 -5.99 0.08 -5.64
CA VAL A 46 -6.31 0.74 -4.39
C VAL A 46 -5.39 1.94 -4.11
N GLN A 47 -4.42 2.21 -4.97
CA GLN A 47 -3.46 3.29 -4.83
C GLN A 47 -3.97 4.54 -5.55
N LEU A 48 -4.02 5.67 -4.85
CA LEU A 48 -4.50 6.93 -5.40
C LEU A 48 -3.68 7.38 -6.62
N GLU A 49 -2.37 7.16 -6.56
CA GLU A 49 -1.41 7.58 -7.60
C GLU A 49 -1.58 6.80 -8.92
N ASP A 50 -2.21 5.62 -8.89
CA ASP A 50 -2.48 4.82 -10.08
C ASP A 50 -3.81 5.20 -10.75
N LEU A 51 -4.65 6.00 -10.08
CA LEU A 51 -5.99 6.35 -10.56
C LEU A 51 -6.00 7.68 -11.28
N THR A 52 -6.75 7.75 -12.36
CA THR A 52 -7.16 9.04 -12.94
C THR A 52 -8.19 9.73 -12.04
N SER A 53 -8.35 11.04 -12.18
CA SER A 53 -9.35 11.79 -11.41
C SER A 53 -10.79 11.30 -11.62
N PHE A 54 -11.09 10.74 -12.78
CA PHE A 54 -12.41 10.18 -13.12
C PHE A 54 -12.64 8.83 -12.44
N GLU A 55 -11.62 7.95 -12.42
CA GLU A 55 -11.66 6.67 -11.72
C GLU A 55 -11.78 6.87 -10.22
N LEU A 56 -11.01 7.80 -9.64
CA LEU A 56 -11.11 8.13 -8.23
C LEU A 56 -12.53 8.63 -7.87
N ARG A 57 -13.09 9.52 -8.70
CA ARG A 57 -14.46 10.02 -8.47
C ARG A 57 -15.49 8.89 -8.48
N ALA A 58 -15.39 7.97 -9.43
CA ALA A 58 -16.25 6.80 -9.49
C ALA A 58 -16.11 5.93 -8.24
N ARG A 59 -14.87 5.64 -7.80
CA ARG A 59 -14.60 4.86 -6.58
C ARG A 59 -15.21 5.51 -5.33
N ILE A 60 -15.09 6.83 -5.19
CA ILE A 60 -15.69 7.57 -4.07
C ILE A 60 -17.22 7.51 -4.13
N ALA A 61 -17.81 7.67 -5.31
CA ALA A 61 -19.25 7.54 -5.50
C ALA A 61 -19.76 6.13 -5.17
N ASP A 62 -18.95 5.09 -5.44
CA ASP A 62 -19.24 3.69 -5.10
C ASP A 62 -18.93 3.34 -3.61
N GLY A 63 -18.60 4.34 -2.79
CA GLY A 63 -18.45 4.18 -1.34
C GLY A 63 -17.00 4.09 -0.82
N ALA A 64 -15.97 4.20 -1.67
CA ALA A 64 -14.57 4.23 -1.21
C ALA A 64 -14.22 5.59 -0.57
N THR A 65 -14.79 5.87 0.60
CA THR A 65 -14.66 7.15 1.30
C THR A 65 -13.61 7.13 2.42
N THR A 66 -12.86 6.05 2.56
CA THR A 66 -11.74 5.91 3.49
C THR A 66 -10.41 6.09 2.76
N ALA A 67 -9.59 7.05 3.20
CA ALA A 67 -8.22 7.22 2.73
C ALA A 67 -7.24 6.71 3.80
N LEU A 68 -6.35 5.81 3.43
CA LEU A 68 -5.21 5.40 4.26
C LEU A 68 -4.02 6.28 3.88
N LEU A 69 -3.49 7.06 4.81
CA LEU A 69 -2.29 7.87 4.62
C LEU A 69 -1.10 7.19 5.29
N PRO A 70 -0.26 6.47 4.52
CA PRO A 70 0.94 5.84 5.05
C PRO A 70 2.00 6.89 5.35
N ILE A 71 2.63 6.79 6.52
CA ILE A 71 3.65 7.71 7.00
C ILE A 71 4.88 6.88 7.34
N GLY A 72 5.95 7.09 6.59
CA GLY A 72 7.19 6.35 6.71
C GLY A 72 8.23 7.08 7.55
N GLY A 73 9.32 7.42 6.92
CA GLY A 73 10.52 8.04 7.46
C GLY A 73 11.75 7.58 6.68
N THR A 74 12.74 8.43 6.59
CA THR A 74 14.03 8.13 5.95
C THR A 74 15.11 8.25 7.00
N GLU A 75 15.54 7.11 7.54
CA GLU A 75 16.49 7.04 8.66
C GLU A 75 17.56 5.98 8.44
N GLN A 76 18.65 6.07 9.21
CA GLN A 76 19.64 5.02 9.29
C GLN A 76 19.02 3.72 9.84
N ASN A 77 19.46 2.56 9.34
CA ASN A 77 18.99 1.24 9.76
C ASN A 77 20.13 0.23 9.81
N GLY A 78 21.27 0.65 10.36
CA GLY A 78 22.49 -0.14 10.41
C GLY A 78 23.12 -0.37 9.03
N PRO A 79 24.09 -1.29 8.95
CA PRO A 79 24.79 -1.58 7.71
C PRO A 79 23.98 -2.44 6.72
N HIS A 80 22.87 -3.02 7.14
CA HIS A 80 22.16 -4.09 6.42
C HIS A 80 20.82 -3.69 5.84
N MET A 81 20.20 -2.58 6.26
CA MET A 81 18.92 -2.16 5.69
C MET A 81 18.99 -0.78 5.04
N ALA A 82 18.22 -0.60 3.97
CA ALA A 82 18.12 0.67 3.25
C ALA A 82 17.45 1.75 4.11
N LEU A 83 17.83 3.02 3.88
CA LEU A 83 17.32 4.18 4.59
C LEU A 83 15.80 4.34 4.50
N GLY A 84 15.20 3.94 3.38
CA GLY A 84 13.78 4.10 3.09
C GLY A 84 12.90 2.92 3.52
N LYS A 85 13.34 2.04 4.41
CA LYS A 85 12.56 0.86 4.82
C LYS A 85 11.14 1.21 5.27
N HIS A 86 11.00 2.28 6.08
CA HIS A 86 9.69 2.70 6.59
C HIS A 86 8.75 3.18 5.49
N ASN A 87 9.27 3.87 4.47
CA ASN A 87 8.46 4.34 3.35
C ASN A 87 7.85 3.17 2.58
N VAL A 88 8.68 2.19 2.21
CA VAL A 88 8.23 1.00 1.48
C VAL A 88 7.32 0.12 2.34
N ARG A 89 7.67 -0.09 3.62
CA ARG A 89 6.88 -0.89 4.55
C ARG A 89 5.50 -0.29 4.79
N ALA A 90 5.43 1.01 5.11
CA ALA A 90 4.16 1.72 5.32
C ALA A 90 3.26 1.63 4.09
N HIS A 91 3.83 1.83 2.89
CA HIS A 91 3.10 1.72 1.62
C HIS A 91 2.53 0.32 1.40
N LEU A 92 3.39 -0.70 1.43
CA LEU A 92 2.98 -2.07 1.13
C LEU A 92 1.97 -2.63 2.15
N LEU A 93 2.11 -2.26 3.43
CA LEU A 93 1.14 -2.62 4.46
C LEU A 93 -0.19 -1.90 4.24
N ALA A 94 -0.18 -0.60 3.91
CA ALA A 94 -1.39 0.15 3.61
C ALA A 94 -2.14 -0.43 2.40
N VAL A 95 -1.41 -0.84 1.33
CA VAL A 95 -2.01 -1.51 0.17
C VAL A 95 -2.71 -2.81 0.58
N ARG A 96 -2.07 -3.66 1.39
CA ARG A 96 -2.69 -4.90 1.88
C ARG A 96 -3.91 -4.65 2.76
N VAL A 97 -3.84 -3.61 3.60
CA VAL A 97 -4.98 -3.18 4.43
C VAL A 97 -6.14 -2.70 3.55
N ALA A 98 -5.88 -1.84 2.56
CA ALA A 98 -6.91 -1.34 1.64
C ALA A 98 -7.57 -2.46 0.83
N GLN A 99 -6.78 -3.43 0.35
CA GLN A 99 -7.29 -4.62 -0.36
C GLN A 99 -8.24 -5.46 0.51
N GLN A 100 -7.94 -5.62 1.81
CA GLN A 100 -8.81 -6.35 2.73
C GLN A 100 -10.03 -5.56 3.19
N LEU A 101 -9.96 -4.23 3.20
CA LEU A 101 -11.11 -3.37 3.48
C LEU A 101 -12.10 -3.37 2.31
N GLY A 102 -11.60 -3.25 1.07
CA GLY A 102 -12.38 -3.23 -0.16
C GLY A 102 -12.91 -1.84 -0.55
N ASP A 103 -13.06 -0.93 0.41
CA ASP A 103 -13.63 0.42 0.29
C ASP A 103 -12.66 1.53 0.68
N ALA A 104 -11.36 1.24 0.68
CA ALA A 104 -10.32 2.19 1.03
C ALA A 104 -9.35 2.45 -0.14
N ILE A 105 -8.81 3.67 -0.17
CA ILE A 105 -7.78 4.13 -1.11
C ILE A 105 -6.52 4.52 -0.34
N VAL A 106 -5.36 4.11 -0.84
CA VAL A 106 -4.05 4.45 -0.26
C VAL A 106 -3.57 5.75 -0.87
N ALA A 107 -3.35 6.76 -0.04
CA ALA A 107 -2.75 8.03 -0.42
C ALA A 107 -1.23 7.89 -0.60
N PRO A 108 -0.54 8.86 -1.26
CA PRO A 108 0.91 8.89 -1.36
C PRO A 108 1.60 8.79 0.00
N VAL A 109 2.75 8.11 0.04
CA VAL A 109 3.54 7.97 1.27
C VAL A 109 4.13 9.31 1.70
N LEU A 110 4.05 9.61 2.98
CA LEU A 110 4.73 10.74 3.58
C LEU A 110 6.08 10.29 4.12
N ALA A 111 7.16 10.68 3.42
CA ALA A 111 8.53 10.24 3.71
C ALA A 111 9.35 11.22 4.56
N TYR A 112 8.93 12.50 4.62
CA TYR A 112 9.59 13.55 5.40
C TYR A 112 8.90 13.69 6.75
N VAL A 113 9.58 13.23 7.81
CA VAL A 113 9.06 13.14 9.17
C VAL A 113 10.10 13.65 10.18
N PRO A 114 9.74 13.89 11.43
CA PRO A 114 10.71 14.20 12.49
C PRO A 114 11.55 12.97 12.87
N GLU A 115 12.88 13.04 12.66
CA GLU A 115 13.86 12.00 13.00
C GLU A 115 14.97 12.53 13.95
N GLY A 116 14.72 13.64 14.59
CA GLY A 116 15.64 14.33 15.50
C GLY A 116 15.94 15.77 15.08
N SER A 117 16.71 16.47 15.91
CA SER A 117 17.16 17.84 15.61
C SER A 117 18.21 17.84 14.51
N ILE A 118 18.11 18.82 13.61
CA ILE A 118 19.06 19.03 12.53
C ILE A 118 20.34 19.72 13.05
N THR A 119 20.18 20.67 13.97
CA THR A 119 21.30 21.47 14.51
C THR A 119 21.09 21.76 16.00
N PRO A 120 21.95 21.22 16.88
CA PRO A 120 22.90 20.13 16.63
C PRO A 120 22.17 18.81 16.28
N PRO A 121 22.79 17.90 15.51
CA PRO A 121 22.14 16.66 15.13
C PRO A 121 21.92 15.74 16.35
N THR A 122 20.67 15.24 16.49
CA THR A 122 20.30 14.30 17.57
C THR A 122 19.65 13.04 16.99
N GLN A 123 19.49 12.00 17.80
CA GLN A 123 18.84 10.74 17.43
C GLN A 123 19.41 10.18 16.10
N HIS A 124 18.53 9.83 15.14
CA HIS A 124 18.94 9.28 13.85
C HIS A 124 19.65 10.30 12.95
N MET A 125 19.46 11.62 13.19
CA MET A 125 20.15 12.68 12.45
C MET A 125 21.68 12.69 12.60
N ARG A 126 22.24 11.94 13.54
CA ARG A 126 23.70 11.74 13.66
C ARG A 126 24.28 10.86 12.54
N TRP A 127 23.42 10.21 11.76
CA TRP A 127 23.80 9.26 10.75
C TRP A 127 23.54 9.78 9.34
N ALA A 128 24.48 9.54 8.43
CA ALA A 128 24.35 9.96 7.05
C ALA A 128 23.09 9.39 6.38
N GLY A 129 22.37 10.23 5.65
CA GLY A 129 21.18 9.86 4.89
C GLY A 129 19.88 9.94 5.66
N THR A 130 19.88 10.15 6.97
CA THR A 130 18.66 10.45 7.72
C THR A 130 18.14 11.85 7.35
N LEU A 131 16.84 11.95 7.11
CA LEU A 131 16.14 13.19 6.78
C LEU A 131 15.16 13.51 7.90
N SER A 132 15.18 14.77 8.38
CA SER A 132 14.27 15.23 9.42
C SER A 132 13.66 16.57 9.05
N ILE A 133 12.41 16.77 9.44
CA ILE A 133 11.75 18.07 9.39
C ILE A 133 11.21 18.44 10.78
N PRO A 134 11.03 19.74 11.10
CA PRO A 134 10.44 20.15 12.37
C PRO A 134 9.01 19.62 12.55
N GLU A 135 8.64 19.21 13.79
CA GLU A 135 7.29 18.74 14.10
C GLU A 135 6.17 19.67 13.60
N PRO A 136 6.24 21.01 13.75
CA PRO A 136 5.18 21.90 13.26
C PRO A 136 4.99 21.84 11.74
N ALA A 137 6.09 21.69 10.97
CA ALA A 137 6.02 21.52 9.52
C ALA A 137 5.38 20.18 9.14
N PHE A 138 5.76 19.11 9.83
CA PHE A 138 5.16 17.78 9.67
C PHE A 138 3.66 17.78 9.99
N GLU A 139 3.25 18.36 11.11
CA GLU A 139 1.84 18.47 11.50
C GLU A 139 1.03 19.31 10.51
N SER A 140 1.60 20.41 10.02
CA SER A 140 0.96 21.24 9.00
C SER A 140 0.76 20.50 7.69
N LEU A 141 1.74 19.71 7.26
CA LEU A 141 1.66 18.87 6.05
C LEU A 141 0.58 17.80 6.19
N LEU A 142 0.54 17.08 7.32
CA LEU A 142 -0.50 16.07 7.58
C LEU A 142 -1.91 16.68 7.60
N ALA A 143 -2.07 17.80 8.28
CA ALA A 143 -3.36 18.49 8.34
C ALA A 143 -3.80 19.00 6.96
N GLY A 144 -2.86 19.51 6.15
CA GLY A 144 -3.09 19.92 4.76
C GLY A 144 -3.52 18.75 3.87
N ALA A 145 -2.81 17.62 3.97
CA ALA A 145 -3.17 16.39 3.24
C ALA A 145 -4.58 15.89 3.63
N ALA A 146 -4.89 15.86 4.93
CA ALA A 146 -6.21 15.44 5.40
C ALA A 146 -7.33 16.33 4.87
N ARG A 147 -7.14 17.67 4.89
CA ARG A 147 -8.13 18.63 4.36
C ARG A 147 -8.29 18.46 2.83
N SER A 148 -7.19 18.24 2.10
CA SER A 148 -7.23 17.99 0.65
C SER A 148 -8.01 16.73 0.31
N LEU A 149 -7.73 15.61 0.98
CA LEU A 149 -8.47 14.36 0.80
C LEU A 149 -9.96 14.55 1.10
N ARG A 150 -10.28 15.27 2.19
CA ARG A 150 -11.66 15.58 2.56
C ARG A 150 -12.38 16.40 1.48
N ALA A 151 -11.70 17.38 0.87
CA ALA A 151 -12.27 18.23 -0.18
C ALA A 151 -12.69 17.41 -1.43
N HIS A 152 -12.07 16.25 -1.64
CA HIS A 152 -12.38 15.35 -2.76
C HIS A 152 -13.40 14.25 -2.42
N GLY A 153 -13.92 14.21 -1.18
CA GLY A 153 -15.00 13.29 -0.82
C GLY A 153 -14.62 12.18 0.16
N PHE A 154 -13.36 12.08 0.57
CA PHE A 154 -13.00 11.16 1.64
C PHE A 154 -13.53 11.64 2.99
N CYS A 155 -14.23 10.79 3.71
CA CYS A 155 -14.75 11.10 5.05
C CYS A 155 -13.89 10.54 6.18
N HIS A 156 -13.18 9.46 5.95
CA HIS A 156 -12.28 8.86 6.94
C HIS A 156 -10.85 8.92 6.43
N ILE A 157 -10.00 9.68 7.11
CA ILE A 157 -8.57 9.77 6.83
C ILE A 157 -7.83 9.07 7.96
N VAL A 158 -7.19 7.94 7.66
CA VAL A 158 -6.50 7.09 8.62
C VAL A 158 -5.00 7.32 8.51
N LEU A 159 -4.39 7.82 9.57
CA LEU A 159 -2.95 8.05 9.66
C LEU A 159 -2.24 6.75 10.09
N LEU A 160 -1.46 6.14 9.20
CA LEU A 160 -0.73 4.90 9.46
C LEU A 160 0.75 5.21 9.67
N GLY A 161 1.15 5.48 10.90
CA GLY A 161 2.53 5.81 11.26
C GLY A 161 3.39 4.58 11.51
N ASP A 162 4.43 4.41 10.72
CA ASP A 162 5.34 3.24 10.77
C ASP A 162 6.54 3.43 11.70
N HIS A 163 6.75 4.63 12.23
CA HIS A 163 7.83 4.97 13.17
C HIS A 163 7.28 5.54 14.48
N GLY A 164 7.92 5.22 15.60
CA GLY A 164 7.46 5.60 16.94
C GLY A 164 7.61 7.08 17.28
N GLY A 165 8.59 7.75 16.69
CA GLY A 165 9.04 9.09 17.08
C GLY A 165 8.00 10.19 16.91
N TYR A 166 7.10 10.07 15.94
CA TYR A 166 6.11 11.11 15.61
C TYR A 166 4.67 10.77 16.00
N ARG A 167 4.44 9.73 16.79
CA ARG A 167 3.07 9.30 17.15
C ARG A 167 2.26 10.40 17.84
N ALA A 168 2.88 11.14 18.75
CA ALA A 168 2.22 12.26 19.44
C ALA A 168 1.76 13.36 18.46
N SER A 169 2.52 13.58 17.36
CA SER A 169 2.13 14.51 16.31
C SER A 169 0.89 14.02 15.55
N LEU A 170 0.77 12.71 15.27
CA LEU A 170 -0.42 12.14 14.65
C LEU A 170 -1.67 12.38 15.50
N ASP A 171 -1.58 12.17 16.81
CA ASP A 171 -2.68 12.40 17.76
C ASP A 171 -3.08 13.88 17.80
N ARG A 172 -2.10 14.79 17.83
CA ARG A 172 -2.36 16.25 17.82
C ARG A 172 -3.03 16.70 16.52
N VAL A 173 -2.58 16.19 15.38
CA VAL A 173 -3.19 16.49 14.06
C VAL A 173 -4.62 15.97 14.02
N ALA A 174 -4.85 14.71 14.39
CA ALA A 174 -6.20 14.13 14.43
C ALA A 174 -7.13 14.96 15.33
N ALA A 175 -6.69 15.31 16.55
CA ALA A 175 -7.47 16.12 17.48
C ALA A 175 -7.78 17.51 16.90
N THR A 176 -6.81 18.16 16.25
CA THR A 176 -6.97 19.51 15.70
C THR A 176 -7.93 19.52 14.52
N VAL A 177 -7.71 18.66 13.53
CA VAL A 177 -8.58 18.59 12.34
C VAL A 177 -9.98 18.13 12.71
N ASN A 178 -10.13 17.20 13.66
CA ASN A 178 -11.45 16.76 14.13
C ASN A 178 -12.24 17.85 14.87
N ARG A 179 -11.57 18.79 15.55
CA ARG A 179 -12.26 19.98 16.09
C ARG A 179 -12.79 20.90 14.98
N GLU A 180 -12.01 21.09 13.91
CA GLU A 180 -12.44 21.85 12.74
C GLU A 180 -13.64 21.19 12.05
N TRP A 181 -13.68 19.86 12.03
CA TRP A 181 -14.72 19.08 11.37
C TRP A 181 -15.89 18.71 12.31
N ALA A 182 -15.99 19.31 13.48
CA ALA A 182 -17.02 18.96 14.48
C ALA A 182 -18.45 18.99 13.94
N ALA A 183 -18.76 19.90 13.00
CA ALA A 183 -20.04 19.99 12.33
C ALA A 183 -20.27 18.95 11.21
N LEU A 184 -19.23 18.25 10.78
CA LEU A 184 -19.31 17.22 9.75
C LEU A 184 -19.62 15.87 10.40
N PHE A 185 -20.86 15.44 10.30
CA PHE A 185 -21.41 14.36 11.12
C PHE A 185 -20.66 13.02 11.05
N ASN A 186 -20.04 12.66 9.92
CA ASN A 186 -19.40 11.36 9.76
C ASN A 186 -17.94 11.44 9.26
N CYS A 187 -17.32 12.61 9.25
CA CYS A 187 -15.97 12.74 8.72
C CYS A 187 -14.97 12.94 9.85
N ARG A 188 -13.89 12.15 9.86
CA ARG A 188 -12.86 12.14 10.92
C ARG A 188 -11.48 11.82 10.37
N VAL A 189 -10.48 12.39 11.02
CA VAL A 189 -9.09 11.91 10.95
C VAL A 189 -8.88 10.94 12.11
N HIS A 190 -8.29 9.79 11.82
CA HIS A 190 -8.03 8.73 12.78
C HIS A 190 -6.53 8.54 12.97
N SER A 191 -6.02 8.72 14.17
CA SER A 191 -4.69 8.25 14.60
C SER A 191 -4.90 6.91 15.29
N LEU A 192 -4.64 5.80 14.57
CA LEU A 192 -4.88 4.45 15.07
C LEU A 192 -3.60 3.86 15.65
N PRO A 193 -3.49 3.74 16.98
CA PRO A 193 -2.30 3.16 17.61
C PRO A 193 -2.14 1.66 17.33
N GLU A 194 -3.19 0.97 16.86
CA GLU A 194 -3.21 -0.48 16.60
C GLU A 194 -2.17 -0.88 15.56
N TYR A 195 -2.00 -0.10 14.50
CA TYR A 195 -1.01 -0.34 13.47
C TYR A 195 0.40 -0.44 14.06
N TYR A 196 0.82 0.59 14.78
CA TYR A 196 2.16 0.63 15.40
C TYR A 196 2.31 -0.40 16.54
N ARG A 197 1.28 -0.58 17.38
CA ARG A 197 1.31 -1.58 18.46
C ARG A 197 1.44 -2.99 17.92
N ALA A 198 0.76 -3.31 16.82
CA ALA A 198 0.89 -4.62 16.19
C ALA A 198 2.33 -4.86 15.68
N ALA A 199 2.95 -3.84 15.06
CA ALA A 199 4.32 -3.93 14.58
C ALA A 199 5.36 -4.01 15.71
N ALA A 200 5.24 -3.14 16.72
CA ALA A 200 6.24 -3.02 17.78
C ALA A 200 6.08 -4.08 18.87
N SER A 201 4.94 -4.11 19.57
CA SER A 201 4.76 -5.00 20.73
C SER A 201 4.08 -6.32 20.37
N GLY A 202 3.11 -6.30 19.48
CA GLY A 202 2.38 -7.51 19.09
C GLY A 202 3.30 -8.52 18.40
N TYR A 203 4.03 -8.08 17.39
CA TYR A 203 4.96 -8.94 16.67
C TYR A 203 6.15 -9.38 17.54
N ALA A 204 6.66 -8.51 18.40
CA ALA A 204 7.68 -8.90 19.39
C ALA A 204 7.20 -10.04 20.31
N GLN A 205 5.94 -10.07 20.69
CA GLN A 205 5.36 -11.18 21.47
C GLN A 205 5.32 -12.50 20.68
N VAL A 206 4.95 -12.44 19.39
CA VAL A 206 4.99 -13.61 18.52
C VAL A 206 6.40 -14.16 18.41
N LEU A 207 7.41 -13.32 18.20
CA LEU A 207 8.82 -13.73 18.14
C LEU A 207 9.30 -14.33 19.48
N LYS A 208 8.93 -13.74 20.62
CA LYS A 208 9.25 -14.30 21.94
C LYS A 208 8.65 -15.70 22.16
N SER A 209 7.42 -15.93 21.71
CA SER A 209 6.78 -17.26 21.81
C SER A 209 7.48 -18.32 20.95
N GLN A 210 8.25 -17.89 19.94
CA GLN A 210 9.09 -18.74 19.09
C GLN A 210 10.53 -18.91 19.62
N GLY A 211 10.82 -18.40 20.81
CA GLY A 211 12.11 -18.57 21.47
C GLY A 211 13.16 -17.49 21.15
N TYR A 212 12.77 -16.39 20.51
CA TYR A 212 13.68 -15.25 20.30
C TYR A 212 13.76 -14.37 21.55
N THR A 213 14.96 -13.93 21.89
CA THR A 213 15.19 -13.06 23.04
C THR A 213 14.81 -11.60 22.75
N ALA A 214 14.55 -10.83 23.80
CA ALA A 214 14.31 -9.39 23.64
C ALA A 214 15.51 -8.66 23.04
N ALA A 215 16.73 -9.12 23.32
CA ALA A 215 17.96 -8.55 22.77
C ALA A 215 18.07 -8.78 21.25
N GLU A 216 17.68 -9.95 20.74
CA GLU A 216 17.64 -10.25 19.31
C GLU A 216 16.54 -9.44 18.60
N ILE A 217 15.32 -9.47 19.16
CA ILE A 217 14.15 -8.78 18.58
C ILE A 217 14.47 -7.31 18.38
N GLY A 218 15.04 -6.69 19.40
CA GLY A 218 15.49 -5.30 19.36
C GLY A 218 14.35 -4.29 19.30
N THR A 219 14.74 -3.02 19.19
CA THR A 219 13.82 -1.88 19.05
C THR A 219 14.07 -1.06 17.80
N HIS A 220 15.18 -1.32 17.09
CA HIS A 220 15.54 -0.63 15.86
C HIS A 220 16.50 -1.47 15.01
N ALA A 221 16.12 -1.75 13.78
CA ALA A 221 16.91 -2.53 12.84
C ALA A 221 17.37 -3.93 13.34
N GLY A 222 16.73 -4.45 14.39
CA GLY A 222 16.96 -5.80 14.90
C GLY A 222 16.19 -6.87 14.13
N LEU A 223 16.02 -8.04 14.76
CA LEU A 223 15.32 -9.19 14.16
C LEU A 223 13.92 -8.82 13.63
N ALA A 224 13.12 -8.12 14.44
CA ALA A 224 11.74 -7.81 14.08
C ALA A 224 11.65 -6.91 12.86
N ASP A 225 12.37 -5.79 12.86
CA ASP A 225 12.39 -4.84 11.74
C ASP A 225 12.90 -5.49 10.45
N THR A 226 13.99 -6.25 10.57
CA THR A 226 14.65 -6.88 9.42
C THR A 226 13.77 -7.98 8.83
N ALA A 227 13.14 -8.81 9.66
CA ALA A 227 12.24 -9.86 9.18
C ALA A 227 11.00 -9.27 8.47
N LEU A 228 10.36 -8.23 9.01
CA LEU A 228 9.26 -7.52 8.35
C LEU A 228 9.68 -6.98 6.99
N THR A 229 10.87 -6.36 6.93
CA THR A 229 11.40 -5.81 5.67
C THR A 229 11.67 -6.90 4.64
N LEU A 230 12.29 -8.02 5.05
CA LEU A 230 12.51 -9.18 4.17
C LEU A 230 11.21 -9.77 3.62
N ALA A 231 10.14 -9.77 4.41
CA ALA A 231 8.84 -10.31 3.98
C ALA A 231 8.09 -9.41 2.99
N LEU A 232 8.36 -8.11 3.02
CA LEU A 232 7.68 -7.12 2.20
C LEU A 232 8.49 -6.78 0.94
N ASP A 233 9.77 -6.48 1.12
CA ASP A 233 10.71 -6.18 0.04
C ASP A 233 12.14 -6.58 0.43
N PRO A 234 12.60 -7.77 0.03
CA PRO A 234 13.94 -8.25 0.35
C PRO A 234 15.06 -7.43 -0.31
N ALA A 235 14.78 -6.65 -1.35
CA ALA A 235 15.79 -5.80 -2.00
C ALA A 235 16.29 -4.68 -1.08
N LEU A 236 15.55 -4.34 -0.03
CA LEU A 236 15.96 -3.36 0.97
C LEU A 236 16.95 -3.92 2.01
N VAL A 237 17.21 -5.23 2.02
CA VAL A 237 18.09 -5.88 3.00
C VAL A 237 19.35 -6.42 2.33
N ARG A 238 20.50 -6.13 2.90
CA ARG A 238 21.82 -6.65 2.50
C ARG A 238 22.09 -7.91 3.31
N ALA A 239 21.69 -9.08 2.77
CA ALA A 239 21.74 -10.36 3.47
C ALA A 239 23.15 -10.75 3.91
N ASP A 240 24.17 -10.39 3.13
CA ASP A 240 25.58 -10.60 3.41
C ASP A 240 26.09 -9.81 4.64
N ARG A 241 25.34 -8.83 5.12
CA ARG A 241 25.70 -7.97 6.25
C ARG A 241 24.94 -8.26 7.55
N LEU A 242 24.01 -9.19 7.55
CA LEU A 242 23.18 -9.48 8.72
C LEU A 242 24.00 -9.93 9.94
N ALA A 243 24.96 -10.85 9.74
CA ALA A 243 25.79 -11.36 10.83
C ALA A 243 26.69 -10.29 11.47
N GLN A 244 27.02 -9.23 10.74
CA GLN A 244 27.87 -8.13 11.21
C GLN A 244 27.09 -6.96 11.81
N ALA A 245 25.75 -7.05 11.79
CA ALA A 245 24.89 -5.95 12.19
C ALA A 245 24.41 -6.02 13.66
N ALA A 246 24.69 -7.10 14.38
CA ALA A 246 24.26 -7.25 15.77
C ALA A 246 24.87 -6.15 16.66
N SER A 247 24.02 -5.43 17.42
CA SER A 247 24.44 -4.32 18.28
C SER A 247 25.40 -4.73 19.40
N ALA A 248 25.33 -5.99 19.86
CA ALA A 248 26.23 -6.51 20.88
C ALA A 248 27.70 -6.50 20.45
N GLN A 249 27.99 -6.74 19.16
CA GLN A 249 29.34 -6.72 18.59
C GLN A 249 29.71 -5.34 18.04
N HIS A 250 28.74 -4.53 17.67
CA HIS A 250 28.95 -3.23 16.98
C HIS A 250 28.01 -2.15 17.54
N PRO A 251 28.25 -1.66 18.78
CA PRO A 251 27.34 -0.75 19.47
C PRO A 251 27.14 0.61 18.74
N ASP A 252 28.09 0.97 17.89
CA ASP A 252 28.09 2.26 17.19
C ASP A 252 27.56 2.14 15.73
N ASN A 253 26.94 1.02 15.35
CA ASN A 253 26.43 0.82 14.00
C ASN A 253 24.97 1.29 13.79
N GLY A 254 24.36 1.86 14.82
CA GLY A 254 22.98 2.37 14.79
C GLY A 254 21.89 1.31 14.90
N VAL A 255 22.24 0.04 15.16
CA VAL A 255 21.28 -1.06 15.38
C VAL A 255 21.00 -1.20 16.87
N ALA A 256 19.76 -1.45 17.25
CA ALA A 256 19.36 -1.84 18.61
C ALA A 256 18.65 -3.21 18.54
N GLY A 257 19.43 -4.28 18.42
CA GLY A 257 18.96 -5.66 18.25
C GLY A 257 20.00 -6.56 17.59
N ASP A 258 19.56 -7.75 17.16
CA ASP A 258 20.39 -8.68 16.38
C ASP A 258 19.60 -9.22 15.18
N PRO A 259 19.89 -8.77 13.95
CA PRO A 259 19.17 -9.21 12.76
C PRO A 259 19.66 -10.54 12.18
N ALA A 260 20.70 -11.18 12.74
CA ALA A 260 21.38 -12.32 12.11
C ALA A 260 20.44 -13.50 11.79
N ARG A 261 19.41 -13.70 12.59
CA ARG A 261 18.40 -14.77 12.43
C ARG A 261 17.14 -14.33 11.71
N ALA A 262 17.09 -13.10 11.14
CA ALA A 262 15.92 -12.60 10.45
C ALA A 262 15.67 -13.36 9.14
N THR A 263 14.42 -13.74 8.92
CA THR A 263 13.96 -14.40 7.68
C THR A 263 12.66 -13.80 7.20
N ALA A 264 12.39 -13.89 5.89
CA ALA A 264 11.11 -13.50 5.32
C ALA A 264 9.93 -14.32 5.89
N GLU A 265 10.17 -15.57 6.27
CA GLU A 265 9.18 -16.45 6.93
C GLU A 265 8.67 -15.85 8.23
N LEU A 266 9.61 -15.48 9.11
CA LEU A 266 9.27 -14.81 10.38
C LEU A 266 8.50 -13.50 10.10
N GLY A 267 8.96 -12.73 9.12
CA GLY A 267 8.33 -11.46 8.77
C GLY A 267 6.90 -11.60 8.27
N ARG A 268 6.56 -12.68 7.56
CA ARG A 268 5.19 -12.92 7.07
C ARG A 268 4.18 -12.96 8.22
N ALA A 269 4.49 -13.63 9.32
CA ALA A 269 3.63 -13.68 10.51
C ALA A 269 3.39 -12.27 11.10
N GLY A 270 4.45 -11.44 11.12
CA GLY A 270 4.32 -10.04 11.53
C GLY A 270 3.47 -9.20 10.61
N VAL A 271 3.65 -9.35 9.29
CA VAL A 271 2.85 -8.66 8.27
C VAL A 271 1.36 -9.01 8.42
N GLU A 272 1.02 -10.28 8.56
CA GLU A 272 -0.36 -10.75 8.75
C GLU A 272 -0.98 -10.16 10.03
N LEU A 273 -0.24 -10.17 11.12
CA LEU A 273 -0.67 -9.58 12.39
C LEU A 273 -0.97 -8.09 12.26
N ILE A 274 -0.07 -7.32 11.63
CA ILE A 274 -0.23 -5.88 11.43
C ILE A 274 -1.45 -5.59 10.57
N VAL A 275 -1.56 -6.27 9.42
CA VAL A 275 -2.68 -6.06 8.50
C VAL A 275 -4.01 -6.40 9.18
N LYS A 276 -4.12 -7.56 9.84
CA LYS A 276 -5.33 -7.98 10.55
C LYS A 276 -5.74 -6.98 11.64
N ALA A 277 -4.80 -6.56 12.47
CA ALA A 277 -5.06 -5.60 13.55
C ALA A 277 -5.51 -4.25 13.00
N THR A 278 -4.86 -3.77 11.93
CA THR A 278 -5.18 -2.49 11.31
C THR A 278 -6.55 -2.52 10.64
N VAL A 279 -6.87 -3.56 9.88
CA VAL A 279 -8.20 -3.73 9.27
C VAL A 279 -9.29 -3.72 10.32
N ALA A 280 -9.11 -4.43 11.44
CA ALA A 280 -10.07 -4.45 12.52
C ALA A 280 -10.26 -3.07 13.15
N ALA A 281 -9.17 -2.33 13.39
CA ALA A 281 -9.20 -0.99 13.95
C ALA A 281 -9.87 0.02 13.01
N VAL A 282 -9.54 -0.03 11.70
CA VAL A 282 -10.17 0.86 10.71
C VAL A 282 -11.67 0.59 10.64
N ARG A 283 -12.09 -0.66 10.51
CA ARG A 283 -13.52 -1.00 10.49
C ARG A 283 -14.25 -0.50 11.73
N ALA A 284 -13.69 -0.67 12.92
CA ALA A 284 -14.28 -0.18 14.15
C ALA A 284 -14.38 1.36 14.20
N ALA A 285 -13.36 2.06 13.66
CA ALA A 285 -13.30 3.52 13.68
C ALA A 285 -14.19 4.19 12.60
N THR A 286 -14.49 3.49 11.51
CA THR A 286 -15.27 4.02 10.37
C THR A 286 -16.75 3.59 10.39
N GLN A 287 -17.14 2.69 11.30
CA GLN A 287 -18.54 2.32 11.46
C GLN A 287 -19.36 3.53 11.93
N PRO A 288 -20.56 3.74 11.36
CA PRO A 288 -21.49 4.74 11.88
C PRO A 288 -21.80 4.46 13.36
N ALA A 289 -21.74 5.49 14.19
CA ALA A 289 -22.19 5.36 15.58
C ALA A 289 -23.63 4.81 15.59
N PRO A 290 -23.96 3.86 16.50
CA PRO A 290 -25.33 3.41 16.64
C PRO A 290 -26.25 4.62 16.82
N ARG A 291 -27.27 4.75 15.96
CA ARG A 291 -28.29 5.78 16.18
C ARG A 291 -28.90 5.56 17.58
N ALA A 292 -28.70 6.52 18.46
CA ALA A 292 -29.40 6.51 19.72
C ALA A 292 -30.92 6.36 19.39
N ALA A 293 -31.54 5.30 19.91
CA ALA A 293 -32.96 5.12 19.78
C ALA A 293 -33.62 6.37 20.41
N ARG A 294 -34.34 7.12 19.58
CA ARG A 294 -35.16 8.24 20.04
C ARG A 294 -36.44 7.72 20.69
#